data_143ca786e516681c2b9bb0ddb5b27f93
#
_entry.id   143ca786e516681c2b9bb0ddb5b27f93
#
_cell.length_a   1.000
_cell.length_b   1.000
_cell.length_c   1.000
_cell.angle_alpha   90.00
_cell.angle_beta   90.00
_cell.angle_gamma   90.00
#
_symmetry.space_group_name_H-M   'P 1'
#
loop_
_entity.id
_entity.type
_entity.pdbx_description
1 polymer ?
#
loop_
_entity_poly.entity_id
_entity_poly.type
_entity_poly.pdbx_seq_one_letter_code
_entity_poly.pdbx_strand_id
1 'polypeptide(L)'
;RDKSNSYPFKYRIVLDDMDTINVKHKYKVQKSIKSVQHPKHSYTYSGNYFINLEEGEHKVELIERSKQKYPSLVRVLTKEFENPGKQKKILSPTVHKNFVSLKSNKKDIKYYECSSVLPLKIEAQGKNILKIMSRLEFNESMGQEESYRIRVREGKKVLGTYFFNTERSSASQILERPDIVPGKWRSCEIIVPKGIHSYTVEIAD
;
A
#
# COMPACT_ATOMS: atom_id res chain seq x y z
N ARG A 1 -1.86 -24.63 16.49
CA ARG A 1 -1.30 -23.25 16.48
C ARG A 1 -0.45 -23.10 15.22
N ASP A 2 -1.02 -22.57 14.14
CA ASP A 2 -0.30 -22.25 12.94
C ASP A 2 0.71 -21.13 13.26
N LYS A 3 1.98 -21.50 13.35
CA LYS A 3 3.06 -20.52 13.27
C LYS A 3 2.95 -19.91 11.89
N SER A 4 2.52 -18.68 11.79
CA SER A 4 2.40 -17.98 10.51
C SER A 4 3.79 -17.95 9.86
N ASN A 5 4.00 -18.79 8.85
CA ASN A 5 5.23 -18.83 8.07
C ASN A 5 5.34 -17.55 7.26
N SER A 6 5.81 -16.48 7.88
CA SER A 6 6.08 -15.21 7.23
C SER A 6 7.58 -14.97 7.17
N TYR A 7 8.03 -14.58 6.00
CA TYR A 7 9.44 -14.43 5.67
C TYR A 7 9.81 -12.96 5.60
N PRO A 8 10.79 -12.49 6.39
CA PRO A 8 11.26 -11.12 6.32
C PRO A 8 12.10 -10.92 5.06
N PHE A 9 11.91 -9.80 4.42
CA PHE A 9 12.65 -9.37 3.25
C PHE A 9 13.07 -7.92 3.43
N LYS A 10 14.36 -7.63 3.29
CA LYS A 10 14.94 -6.31 3.50
C LYS A 10 15.81 -5.92 2.33
N TYR A 11 15.57 -4.76 1.78
CA TYR A 11 16.43 -4.17 0.77
C TYR A 11 16.59 -2.68 0.98
N ARG A 12 17.57 -2.13 0.32
CA ARG A 12 17.83 -0.72 0.25
C ARG A 12 17.61 -0.26 -1.18
N ILE A 13 16.95 0.86 -1.34
CA ILE A 13 16.88 1.58 -2.59
C ILE A 13 17.80 2.77 -2.45
N VAL A 14 18.74 2.92 -3.38
CA VAL A 14 19.56 4.12 -3.50
C VAL A 14 19.08 4.85 -4.74
N LEU A 15 18.74 6.12 -4.57
CA LEU A 15 18.26 6.99 -5.62
C LEU A 15 19.33 8.04 -5.90
N ASP A 16 19.76 8.12 -7.15
CA ASP A 16 20.72 9.12 -7.65
C ASP A 16 22.02 9.20 -6.85
N ASP A 17 22.46 8.08 -6.30
CA ASP A 17 23.64 7.93 -5.45
C ASP A 17 23.61 8.81 -4.16
N MET A 18 22.48 9.46 -3.85
CA MET A 18 22.32 10.39 -2.72
C MET A 18 21.32 9.88 -1.70
N ASP A 19 20.10 9.60 -2.13
CA ASP A 19 19.03 9.23 -1.20
C ASP A 19 18.96 7.74 -0.96
N THR A 20 18.84 7.36 0.30
CA THR A 20 18.75 5.96 0.71
C THR A 20 17.45 5.66 1.41
N ILE A 21 16.69 4.73 0.85
CA ILE A 21 15.42 4.27 1.41
C ILE A 21 15.58 2.82 1.86
N ASN A 22 15.34 2.57 3.15
CA ASN A 22 15.37 1.22 3.70
C ASN A 22 13.96 0.63 3.67
N VAL A 23 13.80 -0.47 2.94
CA VAL A 23 12.52 -1.17 2.80
C VAL A 23 12.58 -2.50 3.53
N LYS A 24 11.54 -2.77 4.32
CA LYS A 24 11.41 -3.96 5.14
C LYS A 24 10.01 -4.54 4.97
N HIS A 25 9.94 -5.77 4.53
CA HIS A 25 8.69 -6.47 4.31
C HIS A 25 8.68 -7.79 5.07
N LYS A 26 7.49 -8.27 5.40
CA LYS A 26 7.29 -9.59 5.99
C LYS A 26 6.07 -10.23 5.34
N TYR A 27 6.29 -11.27 4.56
CA TYR A 27 5.25 -11.88 3.73
C TYR A 27 5.02 -13.34 4.05
N LYS A 28 3.76 -13.76 3.93
CA LYS A 28 3.36 -15.17 3.95
C LYS A 28 3.59 -15.80 2.57
N VAL A 29 3.72 -17.12 2.54
CA VAL A 29 3.77 -17.88 1.29
C VAL A 29 2.43 -17.78 0.56
N GLN A 30 2.50 -17.54 -0.73
CA GLN A 30 1.34 -17.52 -1.62
C GLN A 30 1.25 -18.86 -2.36
N LYS A 31 0.33 -19.72 -1.96
CA LYS A 31 0.19 -21.08 -2.50
C LYS A 31 -0.22 -21.14 -3.98
N SER A 32 -0.86 -20.09 -4.47
CA SER A 32 -1.38 -20.02 -5.85
C SER A 32 -0.33 -19.67 -6.91
N ILE A 33 0.88 -19.24 -6.50
CA ILE A 33 1.95 -18.88 -7.42
C ILE A 33 2.98 -19.99 -7.47
N LYS A 34 3.29 -20.43 -8.70
CA LYS A 34 4.35 -21.39 -9.01
C LYS A 34 5.21 -20.88 -10.16
N SER A 35 6.47 -21.21 -10.14
CA SER A 35 7.37 -20.97 -11.28
C SER A 35 7.31 -22.16 -12.23
N VAL A 36 7.25 -21.87 -13.51
CA VAL A 36 7.37 -22.90 -14.56
C VAL A 36 8.79 -23.50 -14.54
N GLN A 37 9.81 -22.64 -14.38
CA GLN A 37 11.22 -23.04 -14.38
C GLN A 37 11.64 -23.74 -13.07
N HIS A 38 11.00 -23.38 -11.96
CA HIS A 38 11.30 -23.90 -10.62
C HIS A 38 10.05 -24.39 -9.91
N PRO A 39 9.41 -25.49 -10.33
CA PRO A 39 8.10 -25.92 -9.82
C PRO A 39 8.10 -26.32 -8.35
N LYS A 40 9.26 -26.63 -7.78
CA LYS A 40 9.44 -26.95 -6.34
C LYS A 40 9.61 -25.72 -5.45
N HIS A 41 9.79 -24.53 -6.03
CA HIS A 41 9.92 -23.30 -5.26
C HIS A 41 8.56 -22.78 -4.84
N SER A 42 8.52 -22.24 -3.64
CA SER A 42 7.37 -21.51 -3.09
C SER A 42 7.68 -20.02 -3.08
N TYR A 43 6.68 -19.21 -3.40
CA TYR A 43 6.82 -17.75 -3.45
C TYR A 43 5.96 -17.11 -2.38
N THR A 44 6.41 -16.00 -1.87
CA THR A 44 5.60 -15.16 -0.98
C THR A 44 4.67 -14.27 -1.78
N TYR A 45 3.71 -13.65 -1.11
CA TYR A 45 2.99 -12.52 -1.71
C TYR A 45 3.98 -11.43 -2.11
N SER A 46 3.70 -10.76 -3.22
CA SER A 46 4.50 -9.62 -3.68
C SER A 46 4.20 -8.39 -2.84
N GLY A 47 5.23 -7.60 -2.54
CA GLY A 47 5.10 -6.26 -2.01
C GLY A 47 5.45 -5.23 -3.07
N ASN A 48 4.82 -4.07 -2.98
CA ASN A 48 5.10 -2.94 -3.86
C ASN A 48 5.71 -1.81 -3.03
N TYR A 49 6.69 -1.15 -3.60
CA TYR A 49 7.21 0.10 -3.08
C TYR A 49 7.21 1.14 -4.20
N PHE A 50 6.62 2.30 -3.93
CA PHE A 50 6.48 3.36 -4.91
C PHE A 50 7.43 4.50 -4.56
N ILE A 51 8.19 4.95 -5.56
CA ILE A 51 9.07 6.11 -5.48
C ILE A 51 8.50 7.15 -6.45
N ASN A 52 8.28 8.36 -5.97
CA ASN A 52 7.97 9.48 -6.84
C ASN A 52 9.30 10.04 -7.34
N LEU A 53 9.49 10.02 -8.63
CA LEU A 53 10.62 10.65 -9.32
C LEU A 53 10.13 11.94 -9.96
N GLU A 54 10.97 12.95 -9.95
CA GLU A 54 10.74 14.18 -10.73
C GLU A 54 10.98 13.91 -12.21
N GLU A 55 10.72 14.86 -13.07
CA GLU A 55 11.00 14.74 -14.49
C GLU A 55 12.52 14.75 -14.72
N GLY A 56 13.04 13.73 -15.41
CA GLY A 56 14.47 13.60 -15.70
C GLY A 56 14.94 12.16 -15.72
N GLU A 57 16.25 12.00 -15.83
CA GLU A 57 16.92 10.70 -15.71
C GLU A 57 17.27 10.44 -14.26
N HIS A 58 16.91 9.25 -13.77
CA HIS A 58 17.16 8.82 -12.40
C HIS A 58 17.86 7.46 -12.37
N LYS A 59 18.84 7.35 -11.51
CA LYS A 59 19.52 6.10 -11.21
C LYS A 59 18.89 5.46 -9.96
N VAL A 60 18.33 4.27 -10.12
CA VAL A 60 17.75 3.50 -9.02
C VAL A 60 18.53 2.22 -8.81
N GLU A 61 19.18 2.08 -7.67
CA GLU A 61 19.87 0.86 -7.27
C GLU A 61 19.07 0.13 -6.19
N LEU A 62 18.93 -1.18 -6.38
CA LEU A 62 18.30 -2.08 -5.40
C LEU A 62 19.40 -2.94 -4.77
N ILE A 63 19.64 -2.76 -3.49
CA ILE A 63 20.69 -3.44 -2.75
C ILE A 63 20.05 -4.33 -1.68
N GLU A 64 20.32 -5.61 -1.73
CA GLU A 64 19.91 -6.53 -0.68
C GLU A 64 20.70 -6.27 0.61
N ARG A 65 20.01 -6.11 1.74
CA ARG A 65 20.62 -5.72 3.03
C ARG A 65 20.96 -6.86 3.97
N SER A 66 20.53 -8.05 3.68
CA SER A 66 20.80 -9.19 4.54
C SER A 66 21.33 -10.37 3.71
N LYS A 67 22.23 -11.16 4.29
CA LYS A 67 22.50 -12.50 3.78
C LYS A 67 21.22 -13.32 3.91
N GLN A 68 20.30 -13.13 2.97
CA GLN A 68 19.04 -13.86 2.97
C GLN A 68 19.32 -15.30 2.55
N LYS A 69 18.71 -16.20 3.28
CA LYS A 69 18.76 -17.64 2.95
C LYS A 69 18.09 -17.93 1.59
N TYR A 70 17.23 -17.02 1.12
CA TYR A 70 16.38 -17.21 -0.05
C TYR A 70 16.52 -16.04 -1.03
N PRO A 71 16.68 -16.30 -2.33
CA PRO A 71 16.79 -15.23 -3.33
C PRO A 71 15.48 -14.47 -3.45
N SER A 72 15.59 -13.19 -3.77
CA SER A 72 14.47 -12.30 -3.97
C SER A 72 14.27 -12.00 -5.44
N LEU A 73 13.02 -12.08 -5.89
CA LEU A 73 12.64 -11.67 -7.23
C LEU A 73 12.10 -10.24 -7.18
N VAL A 74 12.64 -9.37 -8.00
CA VAL A 74 12.25 -7.97 -8.09
C VAL A 74 11.78 -7.66 -9.51
N ARG A 75 10.71 -6.90 -9.61
CA ARG A 75 10.24 -6.32 -10.86
C ARG A 75 10.15 -4.81 -10.69
N VAL A 76 10.87 -4.08 -11.53
CA VAL A 76 10.81 -2.62 -11.58
C VAL A 76 9.87 -2.21 -12.71
N LEU A 77 8.96 -1.30 -12.43
CA LEU A 77 8.01 -0.76 -13.38
C LEU A 77 8.06 0.76 -13.28
N THR A 78 8.15 1.42 -14.40
CA THR A 78 7.93 2.85 -14.53
C THR A 78 6.48 3.11 -14.89
N LYS A 79 5.92 4.17 -14.34
CA LYS A 79 4.59 4.64 -14.65
C LYS A 79 4.68 6.13 -14.88
N GLU A 80 4.53 6.52 -16.13
CA GLU A 80 4.45 7.93 -16.48
C GLU A 80 3.13 8.53 -16.02
N PHE A 81 3.21 9.68 -15.40
CA PHE A 81 2.03 10.47 -15.04
C PHE A 81 1.72 11.40 -16.18
N GLU A 82 0.77 11.04 -17.02
CA GLU A 82 0.22 11.99 -17.98
C GLU A 82 -0.47 13.12 -17.20
N ASN A 83 0.15 14.29 -17.17
CA ASN A 83 -0.40 15.57 -16.75
C ASN A 83 -0.32 15.94 -15.26
N PRO A 84 0.80 16.55 -14.79
CA PRO A 84 0.90 17.09 -13.43
C PRO A 84 0.03 18.34 -13.18
N GLY A 85 -0.63 18.90 -14.20
CA GLY A 85 -1.45 20.12 -14.11
C GLY A 85 -2.92 19.92 -13.75
N LYS A 86 -3.44 18.70 -13.68
CA LYS A 86 -4.85 18.50 -13.31
C LYS A 86 -5.02 18.56 -11.80
N GLN A 87 -5.94 19.41 -11.35
CA GLN A 87 -6.32 19.54 -9.96
C GLN A 87 -6.66 18.17 -9.37
N LYS A 88 -6.03 17.83 -8.22
CA LYS A 88 -6.35 16.65 -7.45
C LYS A 88 -7.76 16.80 -6.90
N LYS A 89 -8.68 15.93 -7.32
CA LYS A 89 -10.03 15.89 -6.77
C LYS A 89 -10.06 14.83 -5.67
N ILE A 90 -10.50 15.23 -4.48
CA ILE A 90 -10.76 14.29 -3.40
C ILE A 90 -12.11 13.62 -3.67
N LEU A 91 -12.11 12.28 -3.69
CA LEU A 91 -13.31 11.48 -3.84
C LEU A 91 -13.78 11.00 -2.47
N SER A 92 -15.10 11.06 -2.26
CA SER A 92 -15.75 10.41 -1.13
C SER A 92 -16.27 9.04 -1.58
N PRO A 93 -16.13 7.98 -0.78
CA PRO A 93 -16.77 6.71 -1.07
C PRO A 93 -18.30 6.87 -1.17
N THR A 94 -18.90 6.15 -2.12
CA THR A 94 -20.35 6.07 -2.27
C THR A 94 -20.99 5.13 -1.23
N VAL A 95 -20.19 4.15 -0.74
CA VAL A 95 -20.58 3.28 0.37
C VAL A 95 -19.46 3.26 1.39
N HIS A 96 -19.80 3.62 2.62
CA HIS A 96 -18.92 3.56 3.79
C HIS A 96 -19.78 3.45 5.05
N LYS A 97 -19.21 2.97 6.16
CA LYS A 97 -19.89 2.95 7.46
C LYS A 97 -19.65 4.27 8.21
N ASN A 98 -18.40 4.51 8.56
CA ASN A 98 -17.98 5.66 9.36
C ASN A 98 -16.83 6.42 8.68
N PHE A 99 -16.59 7.60 9.16
CA PHE A 99 -15.36 8.33 8.89
C PHE A 99 -14.74 8.82 10.20
N VAL A 100 -13.45 9.11 10.13
CA VAL A 100 -12.70 9.72 11.24
C VAL A 100 -11.98 10.95 10.74
N SER A 101 -11.80 11.91 11.62
CA SER A 101 -11.06 13.14 11.36
C SER A 101 -9.65 13.01 11.90
N LEU A 102 -8.67 13.01 11.02
CA LEU A 102 -7.28 12.93 11.35
C LEU A 102 -6.66 14.32 11.40
N LYS A 103 -6.16 14.71 12.54
CA LYS A 103 -5.34 15.93 12.65
C LYS A 103 -3.88 15.61 12.33
N SER A 104 -3.34 16.27 11.32
CA SER A 104 -1.94 16.12 10.93
C SER A 104 -1.37 17.48 10.48
N ASN A 105 -0.31 17.95 11.11
CA ASN A 105 0.36 19.22 10.77
C ASN A 105 -0.61 20.41 10.60
N LYS A 106 -1.50 20.61 11.57
CA LYS A 106 -2.53 21.69 11.58
C LYS A 106 -3.61 21.57 10.49
N LYS A 107 -3.72 20.40 9.83
CA LYS A 107 -4.78 20.12 8.85
C LYS A 107 -5.65 18.99 9.36
N ASP A 108 -6.94 19.14 9.20
CA ASP A 108 -7.90 18.07 9.44
C ASP A 108 -8.16 17.33 8.14
N ILE A 109 -7.95 16.03 8.15
CA ILE A 109 -8.04 15.17 6.98
C ILE A 109 -9.05 14.08 7.29
N LYS A 110 -10.08 13.99 6.45
CA LYS A 110 -11.11 12.96 6.57
C LYS A 110 -10.63 11.62 6.02
N TYR A 111 -10.74 10.57 6.82
CA TYR A 111 -10.53 9.18 6.41
C TYR A 111 -11.80 8.37 6.63
N TYR A 112 -11.98 7.31 5.86
CA TYR A 112 -13.13 6.41 5.95
C TYR A 112 -12.67 5.06 6.49
N GLU A 113 -13.39 4.52 7.46
CA GLU A 113 -13.12 3.19 8.02
C GLU A 113 -13.32 2.11 6.95
N CYS A 114 -12.36 1.20 6.87
CA CYS A 114 -12.36 0.09 5.94
C CYS A 114 -11.95 -1.20 6.66
N SER A 115 -12.71 -2.26 6.44
CA SER A 115 -12.38 -3.59 6.98
C SER A 115 -12.71 -4.68 5.95
N SER A 116 -12.46 -5.95 6.29
CA SER A 116 -12.83 -7.08 5.45
C SER A 116 -14.35 -7.26 5.30
N VAL A 117 -15.11 -6.88 6.36
CA VAL A 117 -16.58 -7.00 6.38
C VAL A 117 -17.30 -5.71 5.98
N LEU A 118 -16.58 -4.58 5.99
CA LEU A 118 -17.11 -3.25 5.67
C LEU A 118 -16.19 -2.58 4.62
N PRO A 119 -16.24 -3.04 3.37
CA PRO A 119 -15.45 -2.45 2.31
C PRO A 119 -15.97 -1.07 1.93
N LEU A 120 -15.10 -0.25 1.35
CA LEU A 120 -15.46 1.02 0.73
C LEU A 120 -15.80 0.80 -0.74
N LYS A 121 -16.85 1.49 -1.23
CA LYS A 121 -17.09 1.60 -2.67
C LYS A 121 -16.80 3.01 -3.14
N ILE A 122 -16.09 3.13 -4.23
CA ILE A 122 -15.61 4.40 -4.79
C ILE A 122 -15.96 4.42 -6.27
N GLU A 123 -16.60 5.49 -6.72
CA GLU A 123 -16.77 5.76 -8.15
C GLU A 123 -15.72 6.73 -8.63
N ALA A 124 -15.06 6.40 -9.73
CA ALA A 124 -14.05 7.23 -10.35
C ALA A 124 -14.28 7.34 -11.85
N GLN A 125 -14.13 8.56 -12.37
CA GLN A 125 -14.22 8.83 -13.79
C GLN A 125 -12.82 8.86 -14.42
N GLY A 126 -12.59 8.06 -15.45
CA GLY A 126 -11.36 8.01 -16.24
C GLY A 126 -11.43 8.89 -17.50
N LYS A 127 -10.32 9.06 -18.22
CA LYS A 127 -8.98 8.52 -17.92
C LYS A 127 -8.31 9.26 -16.75
N ASN A 128 -8.00 8.56 -15.71
CA ASN A 128 -7.40 9.16 -14.53
C ASN A 128 -6.59 8.12 -13.74
N ILE A 129 -5.91 8.58 -12.70
CA ILE A 129 -5.27 7.73 -11.72
C ILE A 129 -6.04 7.89 -10.41
N LEU A 130 -6.56 6.79 -9.89
CA LEU A 130 -7.14 6.74 -8.56
C LEU A 130 -6.02 6.41 -7.56
N LYS A 131 -5.66 7.39 -6.73
CA LYS A 131 -4.73 7.21 -5.63
C LYS A 131 -5.52 6.94 -4.35
N ILE A 132 -5.30 5.77 -3.77
CA ILE A 132 -5.89 5.36 -2.50
C ILE A 132 -4.83 5.54 -1.41
N MET A 133 -5.11 6.40 -0.46
CA MET A 133 -4.25 6.64 0.70
C MET A 133 -4.85 5.94 1.91
N SER A 134 -4.03 5.22 2.66
CA SER A 134 -4.46 4.44 3.81
C SER A 134 -3.55 4.64 5.02
N ARG A 135 -4.11 4.38 6.20
CA ARG A 135 -3.39 4.32 7.47
C ARG A 135 -3.93 3.15 8.27
N LEU A 136 -3.06 2.45 8.95
CA LEU A 136 -3.46 1.44 9.93
C LEU A 136 -3.82 2.14 11.24
N GLU A 137 -4.85 1.69 11.91
CA GLU A 137 -5.17 2.08 13.28
C GLU A 137 -4.42 1.15 14.24
N PHE A 138 -3.53 1.72 15.04
CA PHE A 138 -2.79 1.00 16.06
C PHE A 138 -3.50 1.11 17.40
N ASN A 139 -3.83 -0.02 17.99
CA ASN A 139 -4.29 -0.12 19.37
C ASN A 139 -3.13 -0.47 20.32
N GLU A 140 -3.40 -0.54 21.61
CA GLU A 140 -2.39 -0.78 22.64
C GLU A 140 -1.72 -2.16 22.53
N SER A 141 -2.43 -3.17 22.00
CA SER A 141 -1.90 -4.55 21.87
C SER A 141 -0.96 -4.74 20.67
N MET A 142 -0.87 -3.76 19.78
CA MET A 142 -0.06 -3.81 18.56
C MET A 142 1.35 -3.28 18.83
N GLY A 143 2.32 -3.82 18.10
CA GLY A 143 3.71 -3.39 18.14
C GLY A 143 3.93 -1.97 17.60
N GLN A 144 5.20 -1.58 17.47
CA GLN A 144 5.57 -0.29 16.86
C GLN A 144 5.44 -0.32 15.33
N GLU A 145 5.58 -1.50 14.73
CA GLU A 145 5.49 -1.73 13.29
C GLU A 145 4.50 -2.85 13.03
N GLU A 146 3.60 -2.66 12.06
CA GLU A 146 2.64 -3.67 11.64
C GLU A 146 2.48 -3.69 10.12
N SER A 147 1.98 -4.82 9.62
CA SER A 147 1.72 -5.00 8.20
C SER A 147 0.23 -5.21 7.95
N TYR A 148 -0.25 -4.64 6.86
CA TYR A 148 -1.63 -4.84 6.42
C TYR A 148 -1.72 -4.94 4.91
N ARG A 149 -2.86 -5.39 4.42
CA ARG A 149 -3.10 -5.56 2.98
C ARG A 149 -4.39 -4.86 2.59
N ILE A 150 -4.33 -4.16 1.47
CA ILE A 150 -5.51 -3.61 0.81
C ILE A 150 -5.71 -4.34 -0.50
N ARG A 151 -6.93 -4.83 -0.72
CA ARG A 151 -7.36 -5.38 -1.99
C ARG A 151 -8.28 -4.41 -2.68
N VAL A 152 -8.07 -4.23 -3.97
CA VAL A 152 -8.94 -3.42 -4.81
C VAL A 152 -9.53 -4.29 -5.90
N ARG A 153 -10.86 -4.19 -6.04
CA ARG A 153 -11.63 -4.93 -7.04
C ARG A 153 -12.50 -4.02 -7.87
N GLU A 154 -12.77 -4.45 -9.08
CA GLU A 154 -13.83 -3.94 -9.93
C GLU A 154 -14.80 -5.09 -10.19
N GLY A 155 -15.99 -5.01 -9.61
CA GLY A 155 -16.92 -6.14 -9.54
C GLY A 155 -16.27 -7.37 -8.90
N LYS A 156 -16.20 -8.49 -9.64
CA LYS A 156 -15.54 -9.73 -9.19
C LYS A 156 -14.05 -9.77 -9.49
N LYS A 157 -13.53 -8.87 -10.33
CA LYS A 157 -12.12 -8.87 -10.76
C LYS A 157 -11.25 -8.18 -9.72
N VAL A 158 -10.24 -8.88 -9.21
CA VAL A 158 -9.19 -8.30 -8.37
C VAL A 158 -8.22 -7.54 -9.27
N LEU A 159 -8.09 -6.24 -9.07
CA LEU A 159 -7.15 -5.38 -9.78
C LEU A 159 -5.76 -5.39 -9.13
N GLY A 160 -5.72 -5.50 -7.81
CA GLY A 160 -4.47 -5.60 -7.07
C GLY A 160 -4.71 -5.88 -5.59
N THR A 161 -3.69 -6.50 -4.97
CA THR A 161 -3.56 -6.62 -3.51
C THR A 161 -2.23 -5.98 -3.12
N TYR A 162 -2.30 -4.93 -2.33
CA TYR A 162 -1.17 -4.10 -1.96
C TYR A 162 -0.78 -4.39 -0.52
N PHE A 163 0.50 -4.69 -0.31
CA PHE A 163 1.07 -5.03 0.99
C PHE A 163 1.80 -3.82 1.53
N PHE A 164 1.43 -3.41 2.73
CA PHE A 164 2.05 -2.28 3.40
C PHE A 164 2.63 -2.69 4.73
N ASN A 165 3.80 -2.16 5.02
CA ASN A 165 4.36 -2.12 6.35
C ASN A 165 4.33 -0.68 6.83
N THR A 166 3.87 -0.45 8.05
CA THR A 166 3.71 0.88 8.62
C THR A 166 4.08 0.87 10.09
N GLU A 167 4.42 2.03 10.59
CA GLU A 167 4.75 2.30 12.00
C GLU A 167 3.81 3.37 12.57
N ARG A 168 3.72 3.45 13.89
CA ARG A 168 2.94 4.48 14.58
C ARG A 168 3.37 5.86 14.14
N SER A 169 2.42 6.76 13.90
CA SER A 169 2.70 8.15 13.56
C SER A 169 2.78 8.99 14.82
N SER A 170 3.88 9.72 14.99
CA SER A 170 4.02 10.72 16.06
C SER A 170 3.39 12.07 15.71
N ALA A 171 3.02 12.29 14.44
CA ALA A 171 2.57 13.58 13.92
C ALA A 171 1.07 13.64 13.61
N SER A 172 0.32 12.58 13.93
CA SER A 172 -1.10 12.49 13.58
C SER A 172 -1.91 11.91 14.74
N GLN A 173 -3.14 12.40 14.91
CA GLN A 173 -4.10 11.94 15.91
C GLN A 173 -5.46 11.74 15.28
N ILE A 174 -6.23 10.77 15.77
CA ILE A 174 -7.65 10.62 15.46
C ILE A 174 -8.42 11.41 16.49
N LEU A 175 -9.24 12.39 16.05
CA LEU A 175 -9.90 13.30 16.97
C LEU A 175 -10.98 12.61 17.80
N GLU A 176 -11.71 11.68 17.17
CA GLU A 176 -12.83 10.96 17.79
C GLU A 176 -12.37 9.81 18.71
N ARG A 177 -11.11 9.34 18.53
CA ARG A 177 -10.56 8.19 19.27
C ARG A 177 -9.09 8.44 19.63
N PRO A 178 -8.83 9.18 20.71
CA PRO A 178 -7.48 9.55 21.12
C PRO A 178 -6.62 8.37 21.61
N ASP A 179 -7.24 7.25 21.96
CA ASP A 179 -6.62 5.98 22.34
C ASP A 179 -6.03 5.21 21.15
N ILE A 180 -6.45 5.54 19.94
CA ILE A 180 -5.96 4.91 18.71
C ILE A 180 -4.91 5.79 18.05
N VAL A 181 -3.75 5.22 17.80
CA VAL A 181 -2.64 5.91 17.11
C VAL A 181 -2.69 5.58 15.61
N PRO A 182 -2.85 6.57 14.72
CA PRO A 182 -2.78 6.30 13.30
C PRO A 182 -1.35 5.93 12.87
N GLY A 183 -1.22 4.96 12.00
CA GLY A 183 0.03 4.63 11.34
C GLY A 183 0.47 5.72 10.35
N LYS A 184 1.73 5.72 9.96
CA LYS A 184 2.20 6.52 8.84
C LYS A 184 1.43 6.12 7.58
N TRP A 185 1.07 7.10 6.75
CA TRP A 185 0.28 6.85 5.55
C TRP A 185 1.01 5.98 4.53
N ARG A 186 0.25 5.20 3.80
CA ARG A 186 0.68 4.41 2.64
C ARG A 186 -0.28 4.68 1.49
N SER A 187 0.14 4.43 0.27
CA SER A 187 -0.74 4.60 -0.88
C SER A 187 -0.52 3.56 -1.95
N CYS A 188 -1.57 3.28 -2.69
CA CYS A 188 -1.52 2.58 -3.96
C CYS A 188 -2.25 3.39 -5.03
N GLU A 189 -1.97 3.07 -6.28
CA GLU A 189 -2.53 3.76 -7.43
C GLU A 189 -3.08 2.77 -8.44
N ILE A 190 -4.21 3.15 -9.04
CA ILE A 190 -4.93 2.35 -10.03
C ILE A 190 -5.21 3.24 -11.22
N ILE A 191 -4.93 2.71 -12.41
CA ILE A 191 -5.32 3.37 -13.66
C ILE A 191 -6.82 3.18 -13.84
N VAL A 192 -7.54 4.29 -13.94
CA VAL A 192 -8.97 4.32 -14.24
C VAL A 192 -9.11 4.50 -15.76
N PRO A 193 -9.64 3.49 -16.49
CA PRO A 193 -9.88 3.59 -17.93
C PRO A 193 -10.88 4.70 -18.26
N LYS A 194 -11.11 4.95 -19.55
CA LYS A 194 -12.16 5.90 -20.01
C LYS A 194 -13.54 5.40 -19.56
N GLY A 195 -14.34 6.26 -18.95
CA GLY A 195 -15.67 5.94 -18.45
C GLY A 195 -15.82 6.14 -16.95
N ILE A 196 -16.93 5.69 -16.39
CA ILE A 196 -17.21 5.67 -14.97
C ILE A 196 -16.99 4.24 -14.48
N HIS A 197 -16.18 4.09 -13.44
CA HIS A 197 -15.80 2.80 -12.88
C HIS A 197 -16.08 2.76 -11.38
N SER A 198 -16.58 1.63 -10.90
CA SER A 198 -16.86 1.40 -9.49
C SER A 198 -15.86 0.41 -8.90
N TYR A 199 -15.14 0.86 -7.89
CA TYR A 199 -14.11 0.07 -7.20
C TYR A 199 -14.54 -0.26 -5.79
N THR A 200 -14.21 -1.48 -5.37
CA THR A 200 -14.33 -1.91 -3.98
C THR A 200 -12.94 -1.98 -3.38
N VAL A 201 -12.75 -1.29 -2.26
CA VAL A 201 -11.51 -1.31 -1.46
C VAL A 201 -11.80 -2.02 -0.14
N GLU A 202 -11.04 -3.05 0.16
CA GLU A 202 -11.21 -3.86 1.36
C GLU A 202 -9.87 -4.21 2.01
N ILE A 203 -9.88 -4.48 3.30
CA ILE A 203 -8.74 -5.09 4.00
C ILE A 203 -8.76 -6.58 3.65
N ALA A 204 -7.61 -7.10 3.23
CA ALA A 204 -7.44 -8.52 2.93
C ALA A 204 -6.70 -9.21 4.07
N ASP A 205 -7.18 -10.38 4.48
CA ASP A 205 -6.55 -11.25 5.50
C ASP A 205 -5.26 -11.93 4.97
#